data_807bab65f3980a37ab7ef71b49bc6a56
#
_entry.id   807bab65f3980a37ab7ef71b49bc6a56
#
_cell.length_a   1.000
_cell.length_b   1.000
_cell.length_c   1.000
_cell.angle_alpha   90.00
_cell.angle_beta   90.00
_cell.angle_gamma   90.00
#
_symmetry.space_group_name_H-M   'P 1'
#
loop_
_entity.id
_entity.type
_entity.pdbx_description
1 polymer ?
#
loop_
_entity_poly.entity_id
_entity_poly.type
_entity_poly.pdbx_seq_one_letter_code
_entity_poly.pdbx_strand_id
1 'polypeptide(L)'
;IRRINCVQTPHKENSIFINGELKIDYVSGCAYCRGKELHLTPIEYKLLCLLAKNIGKVLTHTYITREVWGNAWDNNVASLRVFMATLRKKIEIDTANPEYIQTHIGIGYRMLKLD
;
A
#
# COMPACT_ATOMS: atom_id res chain seq x y z
N ILE A 1 -25.57 2.52 18.18
CA ILE A 1 -25.50 2.47 17.87
C ILE A 1 -24.98 2.55 17.82
N ARG A 2 -25.06 2.41 17.97
CA ARG A 2 -24.84 2.23 17.67
C ARG A 2 -24.33 2.05 17.29
N ARG A 3 -24.51 1.80 17.13
CA ARG A 3 -24.33 1.46 16.48
C ARG A 3 -24.02 1.20 15.85
N ILE A 4 -24.25 1.08 15.68
CA ILE A 4 -24.18 0.75 14.93
C ILE A 4 -23.73 0.54 14.45
N ASN A 5 -23.97 0.36 14.30
CA ASN A 5 -23.70 -0.01 13.73
C ASN A 5 -23.24 -0.39 13.39
N CYS A 6 -23.49 -0.77 13.33
CA CYS A 6 -23.26 -1.26 12.92
C CYS A 6 -23.07 -1.70 12.42
N VAL A 7 -23.32 -1.98 12.38
CA VAL A 7 -23.35 -2.41 11.76
C VAL A 7 -22.82 -2.81 11.16
N GLN A 8 -23.08 -3.02 10.69
CA GLN A 8 -22.54 -3.49 9.98
C GLN A 8 -21.50 -4.16 10.07
N THR A 9 -21.63 -4.83 10.37
CA THR A 9 -20.58 -5.24 10.60
C THR A 9 -19.61 -6.27 10.09
N PRO A 10 -19.80 -7.21 9.17
CA PRO A 10 -18.76 -8.08 8.68
C PRO A 10 -17.61 -7.34 8.04
N HIS A 11 -17.88 -6.14 7.62
CA HIS A 11 -16.84 -5.34 6.98
C HIS A 11 -15.79 -4.84 7.94
N LYS A 12 -16.01 -4.96 9.22
CA LYS A 12 -15.03 -4.53 10.18
C LYS A 12 -13.73 -5.29 10.06
N GLU A 13 -13.81 -6.58 9.79
CA GLU A 13 -12.60 -7.38 9.66
C GLU A 13 -11.80 -7.00 8.45
N ASN A 14 -12.47 -6.47 7.43
CA ASN A 14 -11.80 -6.08 6.21
C ASN A 14 -11.42 -4.62 6.19
N SER A 15 -11.77 -3.88 7.23
CA SER A 15 -11.49 -2.45 7.26
C SER A 15 -10.08 -2.15 7.77
N ILE A 16 -9.42 -3.13 8.37
CA ILE A 16 -8.07 -2.94 8.88
C ILE A 16 -7.18 -4.04 8.32
N PHE A 17 -6.09 -3.62 7.73
CA PHE A 17 -5.09 -4.52 7.18
C PHE A 17 -3.86 -4.48 8.07
N ILE A 18 -3.33 -5.63 8.44
CA ILE A 18 -2.13 -5.72 9.26
C ILE A 18 -1.13 -6.66 8.58
N ASN A 19 0.10 -6.18 8.47
CA ASN A 19 1.19 -6.96 7.90
C ASN A 19 2.46 -6.59 8.66
N GLY A 20 2.85 -7.45 9.59
CA GLY A 20 3.96 -7.13 10.47
C GLY A 20 3.64 -5.90 11.30
N GLU A 21 4.46 -4.88 11.19
CA GLU A 21 4.25 -3.62 11.91
C GLU A 21 3.44 -2.61 11.10
N LEU A 22 3.08 -2.96 9.87
CA LEU A 22 2.32 -2.08 9.01
C LEU A 22 0.84 -2.32 9.21
N LYS A 23 0.09 -1.22 9.37
CA LYS A 23 -1.34 -1.27 9.59
C LYS A 23 -2.01 -0.22 8.72
N ILE A 24 -3.08 -0.62 8.04
CA ILE A 24 -3.88 0.31 7.23
C ILE A 24 -5.30 0.27 7.74
N ASP A 25 -5.83 1.43 8.08
CA ASP A 25 -7.23 1.57 8.48
C ASP A 25 -7.98 2.17 7.30
N TYR A 26 -8.68 1.31 6.58
CA TYR A 26 -9.36 1.75 5.36
C TYR A 26 -10.54 2.68 5.65
N VAL A 27 -11.12 2.55 6.84
CA VAL A 27 -12.27 3.41 7.19
C VAL A 27 -11.84 4.84 7.35
N SER A 28 -10.75 5.07 8.09
CA SER A 28 -10.25 6.42 8.30
C SER A 28 -9.31 6.89 7.20
N GLY A 29 -8.83 5.97 6.37
CA GLY A 29 -7.87 6.33 5.34
C GLY A 29 -6.49 6.61 5.88
N CYS A 30 -6.14 6.00 7.01
CA CYS A 30 -4.86 6.23 7.65
C CYS A 30 -4.02 4.98 7.65
N ALA A 31 -2.71 5.15 7.68
CA ALA A 31 -1.78 4.04 7.74
C ALA A 31 -0.78 4.30 8.86
N TYR A 32 -0.32 3.22 9.45
CA TYR A 32 0.59 3.27 10.58
C TYR A 32 1.70 2.25 10.38
N CYS A 33 2.87 2.56 10.88
CA CYS A 33 3.97 1.61 10.86
C CYS A 33 4.76 1.76 12.15
N ARG A 34 4.96 0.65 12.81
CA ARG A 34 5.66 0.61 14.10
C ARG A 34 5.05 1.60 15.09
N GLY A 35 3.71 1.65 15.11
CA GLY A 35 2.97 2.47 16.05
C GLY A 35 2.88 3.93 15.72
N LYS A 36 3.46 4.35 14.59
CA LYS A 36 3.42 5.76 14.19
C LYS A 36 2.57 5.94 12.95
N GLU A 37 1.79 7.00 12.96
CA GLU A 37 0.98 7.33 11.79
C GLU A 37 1.87 7.79 10.65
N LEU A 38 1.60 7.27 9.46
CA LEU A 38 2.34 7.65 8.28
C LEU A 38 1.65 8.81 7.60
N HIS A 39 2.43 9.79 7.18
CA HIS A 39 1.91 10.92 6.44
C HIS A 39 2.09 10.65 4.96
N LEU A 40 1.05 10.08 4.35
CA LEU A 40 1.10 9.67 2.96
C LEU A 40 0.34 10.64 2.08
N THR A 41 0.91 10.92 0.90
CA THR A 41 0.15 11.63 -0.12
C THR A 41 -0.94 10.69 -0.66
N PRO A 42 -1.95 11.23 -1.35
CA PRO A 42 -3.01 10.37 -1.90
C PRO A 42 -2.46 9.28 -2.82
N ILE A 43 -1.44 9.59 -3.62
CA ILE A 43 -0.83 8.61 -4.50
C ILE A 43 -0.11 7.52 -3.70
N GLU A 44 0.63 7.92 -2.68
CA GLU A 44 1.33 6.95 -1.83
C GLU A 44 0.34 6.03 -1.14
N TYR A 45 -0.76 6.58 -0.68
CA TYR A 45 -1.78 5.79 -0.03
C TYR A 45 -2.41 4.78 -1.01
N LYS A 46 -2.68 5.24 -2.24
CA LYS A 46 -3.22 4.34 -3.26
C LYS A 46 -2.25 3.21 -3.57
N LEU A 47 -0.96 3.53 -3.69
CA LEU A 47 0.05 2.52 -3.92
C LEU A 47 0.09 1.50 -2.79
N LEU A 48 0.08 1.99 -1.56
CA LEU A 48 0.14 1.12 -0.40
C LEU A 48 -1.08 0.20 -0.35
N CYS A 49 -2.26 0.73 -0.57
CA CYS A 49 -3.48 -0.06 -0.54
C CYS A 49 -3.51 -1.09 -1.67
N LEU A 50 -3.04 -0.73 -2.84
CA LEU A 50 -3.00 -1.65 -3.97
C LEU A 50 -2.06 -2.82 -3.68
N LEU A 51 -0.89 -2.52 -3.12
CA LEU A 51 0.05 -3.56 -2.75
C LEU A 51 -0.52 -4.47 -1.66
N ALA A 52 -1.17 -3.88 -0.68
CA ALA A 52 -1.76 -4.63 0.42
C ALA A 52 -2.88 -5.54 -0.06
N LYS A 53 -3.69 -5.04 -0.98
CA LYS A 53 -4.79 -5.82 -1.54
C LYS A 53 -4.29 -7.04 -2.31
N ASN A 54 -3.09 -6.94 -2.86
CA ASN A 54 -2.49 -8.01 -3.65
C ASN A 54 -1.25 -8.58 -2.98
N ILE A 55 -1.27 -8.63 -1.65
CA ILE A 55 -0.10 -9.06 -0.89
C ILE A 55 0.41 -10.41 -1.38
N GLY A 56 1.72 -10.52 -1.52
CA GLY A 56 2.35 -11.74 -1.99
C GLY A 56 2.41 -11.89 -3.50
N LYS A 57 1.75 -11.00 -4.24
CA LYS A 57 1.73 -11.09 -5.70
C LYS A 57 2.58 -9.99 -6.30
N VAL A 58 3.30 -10.34 -7.36
CA VAL A 58 4.07 -9.36 -8.11
C VAL A 58 3.12 -8.58 -9.01
N LEU A 59 3.12 -7.26 -8.85
CA LEU A 59 2.30 -6.37 -9.67
C LEU A 59 3.19 -5.70 -10.70
N THR A 60 2.77 -5.74 -11.96
CA THR A 60 3.56 -5.13 -13.03
C THR A 60 3.48 -3.62 -12.95
N HIS A 61 4.48 -2.95 -13.53
CA HIS A 61 4.46 -1.50 -13.60
C HIS A 61 3.19 -0.99 -14.29
N THR A 62 2.82 -1.64 -15.38
CA THR A 62 1.64 -1.25 -16.15
C THR A 62 0.37 -1.38 -15.31
N TYR A 63 0.24 -2.48 -14.60
CA TYR A 63 -0.94 -2.69 -13.76
C TYR A 63 -1.02 -1.63 -12.67
N ILE A 64 0.10 -1.35 -12.00
CA ILE A 64 0.11 -0.37 -10.91
C ILE A 64 -0.21 1.01 -11.44
N THR A 65 0.42 1.43 -12.53
CA THR A 65 0.17 2.76 -13.05
C THR A 65 -1.27 2.93 -13.51
N ARG A 66 -1.84 1.89 -14.08
CA ARG A 66 -3.24 1.94 -14.51
C ARG A 66 -4.17 2.07 -13.31
N GLU A 67 -3.92 1.31 -12.25
CA GLU A 67 -4.79 1.33 -11.09
C GLU A 67 -4.69 2.63 -10.31
N VAL A 68 -3.51 3.23 -10.27
CA VAL A 68 -3.27 4.43 -9.47
C VAL A 68 -3.63 5.69 -10.25
N TRP A 69 -3.23 5.78 -11.51
CA TRP A 69 -3.43 6.99 -12.32
C TRP A 69 -4.52 6.85 -13.36
N GLY A 70 -4.98 5.65 -13.59
CA GLY A 70 -5.95 5.40 -14.64
C GLY A 70 -5.27 5.16 -15.97
N ASN A 71 -6.08 4.85 -16.97
CA ASN A 71 -5.52 4.50 -18.28
C ASN A 71 -5.43 5.67 -19.23
N ALA A 72 -5.60 6.89 -18.73
CA ALA A 72 -5.46 8.07 -19.57
C ALA A 72 -4.02 8.32 -19.96
N TRP A 73 -3.10 7.77 -19.19
CA TRP A 73 -1.70 8.03 -19.41
C TRP A 73 -0.99 6.78 -19.80
N ASP A 74 -0.23 6.91 -20.82
CA ASP A 74 0.44 5.77 -21.38
C ASP A 74 1.63 5.32 -20.54
N ASN A 75 2.25 6.19 -19.79
CA ASN A 75 3.49 5.77 -19.18
C ASN A 75 3.87 6.62 -18.00
N ASN A 76 3.62 6.10 -16.81
CA ASN A 76 3.98 6.79 -15.58
C ASN A 76 5.00 6.00 -14.78
N VAL A 77 5.83 5.19 -15.46
CA VAL A 77 6.79 4.35 -14.74
C VAL A 77 7.78 5.19 -13.95
N ALA A 78 8.24 6.31 -14.54
CA ALA A 78 9.16 7.18 -13.82
C ALA A 78 8.51 7.76 -12.57
N SER A 79 7.25 8.21 -12.69
CA SER A 79 6.51 8.72 -11.54
C SER A 79 6.30 7.63 -10.50
N LEU A 80 5.98 6.42 -10.95
CA LEU A 80 5.80 5.30 -10.04
C LEU A 80 7.05 5.05 -9.22
N ARG A 81 8.22 5.10 -9.86
CA ARG A 81 9.48 4.87 -9.14
C ARG A 81 9.70 5.92 -8.06
N VAL A 82 9.38 7.17 -8.37
CA VAL A 82 9.56 8.26 -7.41
C VAL A 82 8.63 8.05 -6.22
N PHE A 83 7.35 7.80 -6.48
CA PHE A 83 6.39 7.60 -5.39
C PHE A 83 6.68 6.33 -4.60
N MET A 84 7.14 5.29 -5.27
CA MET A 84 7.50 4.06 -4.57
C MET A 84 8.69 4.29 -3.66
N ALA A 85 9.67 5.07 -4.10
CA ALA A 85 10.84 5.38 -3.28
C ALA A 85 10.43 6.17 -2.04
N THR A 86 9.54 7.16 -2.20
CA THR A 86 9.11 7.95 -1.04
C THR A 86 8.27 7.09 -0.08
N LEU A 87 7.44 6.22 -0.60
CA LEU A 87 6.66 5.32 0.24
C LEU A 87 7.56 4.40 1.04
N ARG A 88 8.58 3.84 0.39
CA ARG A 88 9.52 2.95 1.07
C ARG A 88 10.24 3.65 2.22
N LYS A 89 10.63 4.91 2.01
CA LYS A 89 11.30 5.66 3.06
C LYS A 89 10.43 5.79 4.30
N LYS A 90 9.13 5.74 4.11
CA LYS A 90 8.20 5.92 5.23
C LYS A 90 7.89 4.61 5.96
N ILE A 91 8.00 3.47 5.29
CA ILE A 91 7.63 2.20 5.91
C ILE A 91 8.81 1.27 6.17
N GLU A 92 9.89 1.38 5.41
CA GLU A 92 11.05 0.50 5.61
C GLU A 92 12.02 1.11 6.60
N ILE A 93 12.59 0.27 7.45
CA ILE A 93 13.65 0.72 8.35
C ILE A 93 14.90 1.00 7.54
N ASP A 94 15.21 0.12 6.59
CA ASP A 94 16.39 0.25 5.74
C ASP A 94 15.95 0.00 4.31
N THR A 95 15.96 1.05 3.50
CA THR A 95 15.50 0.91 2.11
C THR A 95 16.41 0.05 1.27
N ALA A 96 17.66 -0.13 1.69
CA ALA A 96 18.58 -1.03 0.98
C ALA A 96 18.23 -2.49 1.25
N ASN A 97 17.56 -2.77 2.37
CA ASN A 97 17.14 -4.12 2.74
C ASN A 97 15.64 -4.08 3.07
N PRO A 98 14.79 -3.93 2.06
CA PRO A 98 13.36 -3.75 2.30
C PRO A 98 12.70 -5.01 2.83
N GLU A 99 11.83 -4.82 3.81
CA GLU A 99 11.07 -5.92 4.40
C GLU A 99 9.66 -6.00 3.84
N TYR A 100 9.11 -4.87 3.41
CA TYR A 100 7.71 -4.81 2.99
C TYR A 100 7.53 -4.82 1.49
N ILE A 101 8.33 -4.08 0.76
CA ILE A 101 8.15 -3.93 -0.68
C ILE A 101 9.40 -4.39 -1.40
N GLN A 102 9.25 -5.46 -2.17
CA GLN A 102 10.34 -6.02 -2.94
C GLN A 102 10.23 -5.54 -4.38
N THR A 103 11.36 -5.12 -4.94
CA THR A 103 11.43 -4.74 -6.35
C THR A 103 11.77 -5.95 -7.20
N HIS A 104 10.97 -6.17 -8.24
CA HIS A 104 11.29 -7.17 -9.26
C HIS A 104 11.72 -6.41 -10.50
N ILE A 105 13.03 -6.33 -10.71
CA ILE A 105 13.62 -5.50 -11.76
C ILE A 105 13.05 -5.88 -13.11
N GLY A 106 12.58 -4.86 -13.84
CA GLY A 106 12.01 -5.07 -15.16
C GLY A 106 10.58 -5.59 -15.15
N ILE A 107 10.02 -5.88 -13.98
CA ILE A 107 8.67 -6.45 -13.89
C ILE A 107 7.75 -5.55 -13.07
N GLY A 108 8.09 -5.31 -11.80
CA GLY A 108 7.23 -4.52 -10.94
C GLY A 108 7.61 -4.63 -9.48
N TYR A 109 6.59 -4.64 -8.63
CA TYR A 109 6.78 -4.62 -7.18
C TYR A 109 5.86 -5.63 -6.52
N ARG A 110 6.27 -6.09 -5.34
CA ARG A 110 5.49 -7.04 -4.57
C ARG A 110 5.56 -6.67 -3.10
N MET A 111 4.42 -6.70 -2.42
CA MET A 111 4.43 -6.58 -0.97
C MET A 111 4.62 -7.97 -0.36
N LEU A 112 5.60 -8.09 0.50
CA LEU A 112 5.89 -9.35 1.17
C LEU A 112 4.98 -9.48 2.38
N LYS A 113 4.52 -10.70 2.62
CA LYS A 113 3.70 -10.97 3.79
C LYS A 113 4.61 -11.25 4.97
N LEU A 114 4.45 -10.48 6.03
CA LEU A 114 5.21 -10.64 7.27
C LEU A 114 4.28 -11.09 8.37
N ASP A 115 4.73 -11.99 9.18
CA ASP A 115 3.93 -12.43 10.32
C ASP A 115 4.60 -12.11 11.60
#